data_e52f84771cdb781b2eabdf5a5e5929e3
#
_entry.id   e52f84771cdb781b2eabdf5a5e5929e3
#
_cell.length_a   1.000
_cell.length_b   1.000
_cell.length_c   1.000
_cell.angle_alpha   90.00
_cell.angle_beta   90.00
_cell.angle_gamma   90.00
#
_symmetry.space_group_name_H-M   'P 1'
#
loop_
_entity.id
_entity.type
_entity.pdbx_description
1 polymer ?
#
loop_
_entity_poly.entity_id
_entity_poly.type
_entity_poly.pdbx_seq_one_letter_code
_entity_poly.pdbx_strand_id
1 'polypeptide(L)'
;GLALLVAAARLVVSGATGVEAAAGLDLFVTGAVLVAIGTSVPEIATVVSAKLRRHHEVALGTVIGSNIFNGAFIVSIAALIRPIELVRSEVAVAVAFGALLVAVAHPGRNAHLPRRRGVVLFALYVAYLGVLRATQGGH
;
A
#
# COMPACT_ATOMS: atom_id res chain seq x y z
N GLY A 1 22.19 13.50 2.12
CA GLY A 1 21.57 12.19 2.20
C GLY A 1 20.57 12.06 3.32
N LEU A 2 20.97 11.63 4.52
CA LEU A 2 20.04 11.29 5.61
C LEU A 2 19.18 12.47 6.09
N ALA A 3 19.77 13.65 6.25
CA ALA A 3 19.02 14.86 6.64
C ALA A 3 17.93 15.23 5.65
N LEU A 4 18.19 15.07 4.35
CA LEU A 4 17.20 15.30 3.30
C LEU A 4 16.05 14.29 3.36
N LEU A 5 16.36 13.02 3.63
CA LEU A 5 15.35 11.98 3.81
C LEU A 5 14.46 12.24 5.03
N VAL A 6 15.06 12.66 6.16
CA VAL A 6 14.30 13.03 7.37
C VAL A 6 13.41 14.24 7.11
N ALA A 7 13.93 15.26 6.40
CA ALA A 7 13.12 16.43 6.02
C ALA A 7 11.97 16.06 5.10
N ALA A 8 12.22 15.24 4.07
CA ALA A 8 11.20 14.74 3.17
C ALA A 8 10.12 13.92 3.91
N ALA A 9 10.52 13.01 4.81
CA ALA A 9 9.58 12.24 5.62
C ALA A 9 8.69 13.15 6.49
N ARG A 10 9.27 14.17 7.14
CA ARG A 10 8.48 15.16 7.91
C ARG A 10 7.49 15.93 7.04
N LEU A 11 7.91 16.32 5.83
CA LEU A 11 7.02 17.02 4.89
C LEU A 11 5.85 16.13 4.44
N VAL A 12 6.10 14.86 4.17
CA VAL A 12 5.05 13.88 3.82
C VAL A 12 4.06 13.73 4.97
N VAL A 13 4.54 13.51 6.19
CA VAL A 13 3.67 13.36 7.36
C VAL A 13 2.87 14.63 7.63
N SER A 14 3.51 15.81 7.63
CA SER A 14 2.80 17.07 7.88
C SER A 14 1.82 17.43 6.76
N GLY A 15 2.16 17.10 5.51
CA GLY A 15 1.25 17.25 4.37
C GLY A 15 0.03 16.33 4.48
N ALA A 16 0.24 15.07 4.85
CA ALA A 16 -0.83 14.10 5.05
C ALA A 16 -1.80 14.52 6.16
N THR A 17 -1.27 14.94 7.33
CA THR A 17 -2.11 15.44 8.45
C THR A 17 -2.82 16.77 8.10
N GLY A 18 -2.21 17.61 7.27
CA GLY A 18 -2.86 18.81 6.76
C GLY A 18 -4.06 18.50 5.84
N VAL A 19 -3.93 17.51 4.96
CA VAL A 19 -5.03 17.04 4.11
C VAL A 19 -6.13 16.38 4.92
N GLU A 20 -5.77 15.56 5.92
CA GLU A 20 -6.70 14.99 6.89
C GLU A 20 -7.58 16.05 7.52
N ALA A 21 -6.97 17.08 8.12
CA ALA A 21 -7.68 18.17 8.77
C ALA A 21 -8.57 18.97 7.80
N ALA A 22 -8.10 19.21 6.56
CA ALA A 22 -8.83 19.99 5.56
C ALA A 22 -9.98 19.20 4.90
N ALA A 23 -9.82 17.88 4.73
CA ALA A 23 -10.79 17.06 4.03
C ALA A 23 -11.72 16.28 4.97
N GLY A 24 -11.51 16.35 6.30
CA GLY A 24 -12.27 15.59 7.29
C GLY A 24 -12.09 14.07 7.13
N LEU A 25 -10.90 13.65 6.66
CA LEU A 25 -10.57 12.24 6.49
C LEU A 25 -10.03 11.68 7.82
N ASP A 26 -10.26 10.40 8.05
CA ASP A 26 -9.64 9.69 9.16
C ASP A 26 -8.13 9.48 8.92
N LEU A 27 -7.35 9.47 9.99
CA LEU A 27 -5.89 9.29 9.94
C LEU A 27 -5.48 7.97 9.29
N PHE A 28 -6.25 6.91 9.50
CA PHE A 28 -5.98 5.61 8.89
C PHE A 28 -6.21 5.65 7.36
N VAL A 29 -7.29 6.29 6.89
CA VAL A 29 -7.56 6.47 5.45
C VAL A 29 -6.48 7.32 4.80
N THR A 30 -6.09 8.42 5.48
CA THR A 30 -5.01 9.28 5.00
C THR A 30 -3.71 8.50 4.83
N GLY A 31 -3.35 7.68 5.82
CA GLY A 31 -2.18 6.79 5.75
C GLY A 31 -2.33 5.71 4.67
N ALA A 32 -3.46 5.01 4.65
CA ALA A 32 -3.71 3.91 3.73
C ALA A 32 -3.84 4.33 2.26
N VAL A 33 -4.19 5.57 1.99
CA VAL A 33 -4.40 6.08 0.63
C VAL A 33 -3.31 7.05 0.21
N LEU A 34 -3.23 8.22 0.86
CA LEU A 34 -2.33 9.29 0.41
C LEU A 34 -0.87 8.96 0.64
N VAL A 35 -0.53 8.51 1.84
CA VAL A 35 0.87 8.17 2.17
C VAL A 35 1.29 6.90 1.41
N ALA A 36 0.43 5.88 1.36
CA ALA A 36 0.74 4.64 0.65
C ALA A 36 0.95 4.88 -0.86
N ILE A 37 0.07 5.65 -1.52
CA ILE A 37 0.25 6.01 -2.93
C ILE A 37 1.54 6.82 -3.11
N GLY A 38 1.74 7.85 -2.30
CA GLY A 38 2.90 8.74 -2.41
C GLY A 38 4.24 8.01 -2.26
N THR A 39 4.33 7.11 -1.28
CA THR A 39 5.54 6.31 -1.05
C THR A 39 5.75 5.20 -2.06
N SER A 40 4.69 4.76 -2.77
CA SER A 40 4.78 3.72 -3.79
C SER A 40 5.08 4.25 -5.21
N VAL A 41 5.13 5.57 -5.40
CA VAL A 41 5.45 6.15 -6.72
C VAL A 41 6.81 5.68 -7.27
N PRO A 42 7.91 5.62 -6.48
CA PRO A 42 9.18 5.09 -6.97
C PRO A 42 9.11 3.63 -7.40
N GLU A 43 8.38 2.80 -6.65
CA GLU A 43 8.16 1.40 -6.98
C GLU A 43 7.37 1.25 -8.28
N ILE A 44 6.31 2.04 -8.46
CA ILE A 44 5.51 2.05 -9.69
C ILE A 44 6.39 2.43 -10.88
N ALA A 45 7.20 3.48 -10.75
CA ALA A 45 8.13 3.91 -11.80
C ALA A 45 9.14 2.81 -12.16
N THR A 46 9.70 2.12 -11.15
CA THR A 46 10.63 1.01 -11.32
C THR A 46 9.96 -0.17 -12.03
N VAL A 47 8.77 -0.56 -11.58
CA VAL A 47 8.00 -1.67 -12.16
C VAL A 47 7.64 -1.39 -13.61
N VAL A 48 7.15 -0.19 -13.92
CA VAL A 48 6.79 0.22 -15.28
C VAL A 48 8.03 0.24 -16.17
N SER A 49 9.12 0.84 -15.73
CA SER A 49 10.38 0.90 -16.47
C SER A 49 10.95 -0.50 -16.74
N ALA A 50 10.99 -1.35 -15.72
CA ALA A 50 11.45 -2.73 -15.85
C ALA A 50 10.57 -3.52 -16.83
N LYS A 51 9.25 -3.34 -16.75
CA LYS A 51 8.31 -4.00 -17.67
C LYS A 51 8.48 -3.57 -19.12
N LEU A 52 8.66 -2.26 -19.35
CA LEU A 52 8.92 -1.73 -20.69
C LEU A 52 10.25 -2.24 -21.27
N ARG A 53 11.25 -2.44 -20.42
CA ARG A 53 12.56 -3.00 -20.78
C ARG A 53 12.61 -4.53 -20.80
N ARG A 54 11.47 -5.21 -20.60
CA ARG A 54 11.33 -6.69 -20.55
C ARG A 54 12.06 -7.37 -19.38
N HIS A 55 12.42 -6.63 -18.33
CA HIS A 55 13.00 -7.16 -17.09
C HIS A 55 11.91 -7.55 -16.11
N HIS A 56 11.19 -8.62 -16.40
CA HIS A 56 10.01 -9.05 -15.62
C HIS A 56 10.34 -9.44 -14.19
N GLU A 57 11.54 -10.01 -13.97
CA GLU A 57 12.04 -10.44 -12.67
C GLU A 57 12.27 -9.24 -11.74
N VAL A 58 12.84 -8.14 -12.28
CA VAL A 58 13.04 -6.89 -11.53
C VAL A 58 11.68 -6.29 -11.12
N ALA A 59 10.71 -6.27 -12.05
CA ALA A 59 9.37 -5.76 -11.75
C ALA A 59 8.70 -6.56 -10.63
N LEU A 60 8.74 -7.89 -10.69
CA LEU A 60 8.15 -8.77 -9.69
C LEU A 60 8.89 -8.68 -8.35
N GLY A 61 10.23 -8.68 -8.39
CA GLY A 61 11.09 -8.56 -7.21
C GLY A 61 10.85 -7.25 -6.46
N THR A 62 10.67 -6.13 -7.17
CA THR A 62 10.35 -4.83 -6.56
C THR A 62 9.03 -4.89 -5.78
N VAL A 63 7.96 -5.44 -6.36
CA VAL A 63 6.65 -5.53 -5.70
C VAL A 63 6.69 -6.44 -4.48
N ILE A 64 7.23 -7.64 -4.62
CA ILE A 64 7.29 -8.61 -3.51
C ILE A 64 8.24 -8.13 -2.42
N GLY A 65 9.41 -7.61 -2.82
CA GLY A 65 10.43 -7.13 -1.89
C GLY A 65 9.94 -5.96 -1.04
N SER A 66 9.26 -4.98 -1.63
CA SER A 66 8.73 -3.85 -0.89
C SER A 66 7.60 -4.27 0.06
N ASN A 67 6.74 -5.19 -0.33
CA ASN A 67 5.69 -5.73 0.56
C ASN A 67 6.27 -6.44 1.79
N ILE A 68 7.28 -7.30 1.58
CA ILE A 68 7.96 -8.00 2.69
C ILE A 68 8.68 -6.98 3.58
N PHE A 69 9.40 -6.05 3.00
CA PHE A 69 10.13 -5.03 3.74
C PHE A 69 9.18 -4.15 4.57
N ASN A 70 8.10 -3.65 3.96
CA ASN A 70 7.13 -2.82 4.65
C ASN A 70 6.38 -3.59 5.74
N GLY A 71 5.89 -4.79 5.44
CA GLY A 71 5.10 -5.59 6.38
C GLY A 71 5.94 -6.19 7.51
N ALA A 72 7.14 -6.68 7.22
CA ALA A 72 7.96 -7.33 8.23
C ALA A 72 8.91 -6.35 8.94
N PHE A 73 9.70 -5.58 8.20
CA PHE A 73 10.76 -4.75 8.78
C PHE A 73 10.23 -3.43 9.35
N ILE A 74 9.51 -2.65 8.54
CA ILE A 74 9.05 -1.31 8.97
C ILE A 74 8.03 -1.43 10.10
N VAL A 75 7.04 -2.32 9.97
CA VAL A 75 6.02 -2.52 11.01
C VAL A 75 6.66 -3.02 12.31
N SER A 76 7.64 -3.93 12.23
CA SER A 76 8.36 -4.41 13.42
C SER A 76 9.11 -3.29 14.14
N ILE A 77 9.84 -2.44 13.39
CA ILE A 77 10.55 -1.30 14.00
C ILE A 77 9.56 -0.31 14.62
N ALA A 78 8.46 0.00 13.93
CA ALA A 78 7.44 0.91 14.46
C ALA A 78 6.85 0.37 15.78
N ALA A 79 6.52 -0.92 15.83
CA ALA A 79 5.98 -1.57 17.02
C ALA A 79 6.99 -1.64 18.18
N LEU A 80 8.30 -1.78 17.90
CA LEU A 80 9.36 -1.75 18.90
C LEU A 80 9.55 -0.34 19.51
N ILE A 81 9.36 0.70 18.71
CA ILE A 81 9.46 2.09 19.18
C ILE A 81 8.23 2.47 20.00
N ARG A 82 7.04 2.13 19.51
CA ARG A 82 5.78 2.37 20.19
C ARG A 82 4.76 1.29 19.80
N PRO A 83 4.04 0.71 20.78
CA PRO A 83 2.94 -0.22 20.47
C PRO A 83 1.94 0.40 19.50
N ILE A 84 1.53 -0.38 18.49
CA ILE A 84 0.58 0.05 17.48
C ILE A 84 -0.82 -0.34 17.96
N GLU A 85 -1.68 0.63 18.18
CA GLU A 85 -3.09 0.39 18.44
C GLU A 85 -3.80 0.02 17.15
N LEU A 86 -4.49 -1.10 17.15
CA LEU A 86 -5.16 -1.63 15.96
C LEU A 86 -6.67 -1.65 16.18
N VAL A 87 -7.39 -1.03 15.27
CA VAL A 87 -8.84 -1.19 15.18
C VAL A 87 -9.15 -2.50 14.48
N ARG A 88 -9.74 -3.44 15.21
CA ARG A 88 -9.95 -4.84 14.73
C ARG A 88 -10.71 -4.92 13.40
N SER A 89 -11.71 -4.08 13.20
CA SER A 89 -12.49 -4.04 11.95
C SER A 89 -11.67 -3.63 10.75
N GLU A 90 -10.84 -2.61 10.88
CA GLU A 90 -9.97 -2.11 9.81
C GLU A 90 -8.90 -3.13 9.44
N VAL A 91 -8.28 -3.74 10.45
CA VAL A 91 -7.30 -4.81 10.24
C VAL A 91 -7.95 -6.02 9.57
N ALA A 92 -9.13 -6.43 10.00
CA ALA A 92 -9.85 -7.55 9.39
C ALA A 92 -10.16 -7.30 7.92
N VAL A 93 -10.63 -6.09 7.57
CA VAL A 93 -10.88 -5.68 6.18
C VAL A 93 -9.58 -5.70 5.37
N ALA A 94 -8.50 -5.10 5.89
CA ALA A 94 -7.21 -5.05 5.20
C ALA A 94 -6.64 -6.46 4.95
N VAL A 95 -6.70 -7.34 5.95
CA VAL A 95 -6.24 -8.73 5.84
C VAL A 95 -7.08 -9.53 4.85
N ALA A 96 -8.41 -9.40 4.90
CA ALA A 96 -9.32 -10.09 3.98
C ALA A 96 -9.07 -9.68 2.52
N PHE A 97 -8.98 -8.38 2.25
CA PHE A 97 -8.65 -7.88 0.90
C PHE A 97 -7.22 -8.25 0.49
N GLY A 98 -6.24 -8.18 1.39
CA GLY A 98 -4.87 -8.62 1.13
C GLY A 98 -4.81 -10.10 0.72
N ALA A 99 -5.47 -10.98 1.46
CA ALA A 99 -5.57 -12.40 1.12
C ALA A 99 -6.24 -12.63 -0.24
N LEU A 100 -7.33 -11.91 -0.52
CA LEU A 100 -8.03 -11.97 -1.79
C LEU A 100 -7.14 -11.50 -2.96
N LEU A 101 -6.42 -10.40 -2.78
CA LEU A 101 -5.47 -9.89 -3.77
C LEU A 101 -4.36 -10.91 -4.05
N VAL A 102 -3.79 -11.52 -3.02
CA VAL A 102 -2.78 -12.58 -3.17
C VAL A 102 -3.36 -13.79 -3.91
N ALA A 103 -4.58 -14.23 -3.58
CA ALA A 103 -5.24 -15.35 -4.26
C ALA A 103 -5.47 -15.07 -5.76
N VAL A 104 -5.90 -13.85 -6.11
CA VAL A 104 -6.11 -13.43 -7.51
C VAL A 104 -4.77 -13.25 -8.24
N ALA A 105 -3.76 -12.71 -7.55
CA ALA A 105 -2.42 -12.50 -8.11
C ALA A 105 -1.63 -13.80 -8.27
N HIS A 106 -2.03 -14.88 -7.58
CA HIS A 106 -1.30 -16.14 -7.60
C HIS A 106 -1.15 -16.65 -9.05
N PRO A 107 0.09 -16.82 -9.54
CA PRO A 107 0.31 -17.31 -10.89
C PRO A 107 -0.17 -18.76 -10.96
N GLY A 108 -1.08 -19.05 -11.89
CA GLY A 108 -1.43 -20.42 -12.21
C GLY A 108 -0.22 -21.18 -12.79
N ARG A 109 -0.42 -22.44 -13.17
CA ARG A 109 0.62 -23.33 -13.73
C ARG A 109 1.49 -22.71 -14.83
N ASN A 110 1.02 -21.68 -15.52
CA ASN A 110 1.71 -21.07 -16.66
C ASN A 110 2.52 -19.81 -16.30
N ALA A 111 2.69 -19.48 -15.02
CA ALA A 111 3.46 -18.32 -14.52
C ALA A 111 3.15 -16.97 -15.21
N HIS A 112 1.97 -16.81 -15.82
CA HIS A 112 1.54 -15.61 -16.51
C HIS A 112 0.37 -14.94 -15.79
N LEU A 113 0.45 -13.63 -15.59
CA LEU A 113 -0.65 -12.81 -15.12
C LEU A 113 -1.33 -12.14 -16.31
N PRO A 114 -2.51 -12.61 -16.77
CA PRO A 114 -3.19 -12.02 -17.90
C PRO A 114 -3.75 -10.64 -17.55
N ARG A 115 -3.90 -9.78 -18.55
CA ARG A 115 -4.43 -8.41 -18.38
C ARG A 115 -5.76 -8.37 -17.61
N ARG A 116 -6.63 -9.36 -17.81
CA ARG A 116 -7.92 -9.49 -17.09
C ARG A 116 -7.72 -9.54 -15.58
N ARG A 117 -6.74 -10.29 -15.08
CA ARG A 117 -6.42 -10.35 -13.65
C ARG A 117 -5.90 -9.01 -13.15
N GLY A 118 -5.12 -8.27 -13.95
CA GLY A 118 -4.70 -6.92 -13.60
C GLY A 118 -5.88 -5.96 -13.41
N VAL A 119 -6.89 -6.03 -14.28
CA VAL A 119 -8.13 -5.24 -14.14
C VAL A 119 -8.90 -5.65 -12.87
N VAL A 120 -9.00 -6.96 -12.59
CA VAL A 120 -9.65 -7.46 -11.36
C VAL A 120 -8.92 -6.98 -10.11
N LEU A 121 -7.59 -7.05 -10.09
CA LEU A 121 -6.78 -6.55 -8.96
C LEU A 121 -7.00 -5.05 -8.74
N PHE A 122 -7.04 -4.25 -9.81
CA PHE A 122 -7.32 -2.83 -9.71
C PHE A 122 -8.74 -2.55 -9.20
N ALA A 123 -9.74 -3.29 -9.69
CA ALA A 123 -11.12 -3.17 -9.22
C ALA A 123 -11.26 -3.55 -7.75
N LEU A 124 -10.57 -4.60 -7.30
CA LEU A 124 -10.52 -4.99 -5.89
C LEU A 124 -9.87 -3.91 -5.02
N TYR A 125 -8.81 -3.26 -5.49
CA TYR A 125 -8.22 -2.14 -4.76
C TYR A 125 -9.19 -0.96 -4.62
N VAL A 126 -9.90 -0.59 -5.69
CA VAL A 126 -10.94 0.45 -5.62
C VAL A 126 -12.08 0.07 -4.68
N ALA A 127 -12.52 -1.21 -4.72
CA ALA A 127 -13.52 -1.72 -3.78
C ALA A 127 -13.04 -1.67 -2.34
N TYR A 128 -11.78 -2.03 -2.08
CA TYR A 128 -11.16 -1.89 -0.75
C TYR A 128 -11.24 -0.45 -0.22
N LEU A 129 -10.89 0.54 -1.04
CA LEU A 129 -10.99 1.95 -0.65
C LEU A 129 -12.43 2.36 -0.34
N GLY A 130 -13.40 1.87 -1.11
CA GLY A 130 -14.83 2.11 -0.88
C GLY A 130 -15.32 1.52 0.44
N VAL A 131 -14.95 0.27 0.74
CA VAL A 131 -15.30 -0.39 2.00
C VAL A 131 -14.64 0.31 3.18
N LEU A 132 -13.37 0.66 3.06
CA LEU A 132 -12.62 1.37 4.10
C LEU A 132 -13.31 2.68 4.48
N ARG A 133 -13.73 3.47 3.49
CA ARG A 133 -14.46 4.72 3.71
C ARG A 133 -15.84 4.49 4.34
N ALA A 134 -16.53 3.42 3.95
CA ALA A 134 -17.86 3.09 4.50
C ALA A 134 -17.79 2.63 5.96
N THR A 135 -16.75 1.91 6.35
CA THR A 135 -16.57 1.47 7.75
C THR A 135 -16.29 2.62 8.71
N GLN A 136 -15.80 3.76 8.21
CA GLN A 136 -15.50 4.94 9.03
C GLN A 136 -16.64 5.94 9.10
N GLY A 137 -17.55 5.95 8.13
CA GLY A 137 -18.75 6.81 8.16
C GLY A 137 -19.84 6.35 9.14
N GLY A 138 -19.59 5.28 9.88
CA GLY A 138 -20.53 4.69 10.85
C GLY A 138 -20.22 4.98 12.32
N HIS A 139 -19.28 5.89 12.61
CA HIS A 139 -18.94 6.32 13.98
C HIS A 139 -19.19 7.84 14.14
#